data_b645477911a0db0e7a1165bd43623a51
#
_entry.id   b645477911a0db0e7a1165bd43623a51
#
_cell.length_a   1.000
_cell.length_b   1.000
_cell.length_c   1.000
_cell.angle_alpha   90.00
_cell.angle_beta   90.00
_cell.angle_gamma   90.00
#
_symmetry.space_group_name_H-M   'P 1'
#
loop_
_entity.id
_entity.type
_entity.pdbx_description
1 polymer ?
#
loop_
_entity_poly.entity_id
_entity_poly.type
_entity_poly.pdbx_seq_one_letter_code
_entity_poly.pdbx_strand_id
1 'polypeptide(L)'
;MKRHLLFSLLLPLSAIACVRSPAPAPPKTVQAVAVFPPDNLTGDELLVEGGSLLEKYVFHTQRVTVADVLAAEARMQLASRGVTIIPPDVVDAAAGEHPPLGAYGAAAAAARNHIDADVLFIEIRRWEPDVPFQPRSIIVSLAATLVDPADQHTLWSADRPSRPIATPGAVTLGAADVIAAGKAIEELLAPLSAVRPSSVG
;
A
#
# COMPACT_ATOMS: atom_id res chain seq x y z
N MET A 1 -53.86 17.55 53.71
CA MET A 1 -53.80 17.76 52.27
C MET A 1 -52.38 17.40 51.80
N LYS A 2 -52.15 16.19 51.24
CA LYS A 2 -50.83 15.73 50.76
C LYS A 2 -50.85 15.73 49.25
N ARG A 3 -50.02 16.59 48.61
CA ARG A 3 -49.83 16.66 47.16
C ARG A 3 -48.70 15.71 46.79
N HIS A 4 -49.00 14.65 46.06
CA HIS A 4 -48.04 13.75 45.43
C HIS A 4 -47.59 14.36 44.10
N LEU A 5 -46.29 14.71 43.98
CA LEU A 5 -45.62 15.07 42.72
C LEU A 5 -45.11 13.79 42.05
N LEU A 6 -45.75 13.44 40.93
CA LEU A 6 -45.32 12.39 40.02
C LEU A 6 -44.23 12.96 39.13
N PHE A 7 -43.00 12.51 39.33
CA PHE A 7 -41.87 12.80 38.46
C PHE A 7 -41.86 11.78 37.31
N SER A 8 -42.29 12.25 36.12
CA SER A 8 -42.19 11.46 34.89
C SER A 8 -40.76 11.46 34.36
N LEU A 9 -40.10 10.32 34.49
CA LEU A 9 -38.75 10.07 33.98
C LEU A 9 -38.84 9.76 32.48
N LEU A 10 -38.62 10.75 31.61
CA LEU A 10 -38.45 10.58 30.17
C LEU A 10 -37.02 10.06 29.89
N LEU A 11 -36.88 8.77 29.56
CA LEU A 11 -35.67 8.18 29.00
C LEU A 11 -35.52 8.62 27.53
N PRO A 12 -34.41 9.22 27.13
CA PRO A 12 -34.15 9.43 25.72
C PRO A 12 -33.72 8.08 25.08
N LEU A 13 -34.50 7.60 24.11
CA LEU A 13 -34.12 6.53 23.20
C LEU A 13 -32.96 7.04 22.32
N SER A 14 -31.74 6.67 22.65
CA SER A 14 -30.58 6.88 21.80
C SER A 14 -30.69 5.97 20.58
N ALA A 15 -31.09 6.53 19.43
CA ALA A 15 -31.03 5.84 18.15
C ALA A 15 -29.56 5.58 17.80
N ILE A 16 -29.14 4.32 17.92
CA ILE A 16 -27.85 3.83 17.42
C ILE A 16 -27.96 3.86 15.88
N ALA A 17 -27.49 4.96 15.29
CA ALA A 17 -27.30 5.04 13.85
C ALA A 17 -26.18 4.04 13.48
N CYS A 18 -26.55 2.90 12.91
CA CYS A 18 -25.60 2.01 12.24
C CYS A 18 -24.91 2.82 11.13
N VAL A 19 -23.69 3.22 11.36
CA VAL A 19 -22.81 3.78 10.32
C VAL A 19 -22.57 2.66 9.32
N ARG A 20 -23.33 2.70 8.23
CA ARG A 20 -23.18 1.77 7.11
C ARG A 20 -21.82 2.08 6.47
N SER A 21 -20.87 1.17 6.59
CA SER A 21 -19.60 1.28 5.84
C SER A 21 -19.92 1.53 4.37
N PRO A 22 -19.32 2.54 3.73
CA PRO A 22 -19.54 2.77 2.32
C PRO A 22 -19.21 1.49 1.54
N ALA A 23 -20.07 1.15 0.57
CA ALA A 23 -19.84 0.03 -0.31
C ALA A 23 -18.46 0.22 -0.99
N PRO A 24 -17.68 -0.87 -1.17
CA PRO A 24 -16.41 -0.77 -1.87
C PRO A 24 -16.64 -0.15 -3.25
N ALA A 25 -15.83 0.85 -3.59
CA ALA A 25 -15.88 1.50 -4.89
C ALA A 25 -15.73 0.43 -6.00
N PRO A 26 -16.42 0.58 -7.15
CA PRO A 26 -16.28 -0.36 -8.26
C PRO A 26 -14.82 -0.44 -8.69
N PRO A 27 -14.37 -1.63 -9.16
CA PRO A 27 -12.99 -1.81 -9.60
C PRO A 27 -12.64 -0.80 -10.70
N LYS A 28 -11.53 -0.09 -10.50
CA LYS A 28 -11.04 0.86 -11.49
C LYS A 28 -10.20 0.12 -12.52
N THR A 29 -10.46 0.39 -13.79
CA THR A 29 -9.65 -0.09 -14.90
C THR A 29 -8.49 0.87 -15.15
N VAL A 30 -7.28 0.34 -15.23
CA VAL A 30 -6.03 1.09 -15.38
C VAL A 30 -5.30 0.55 -16.60
N GLN A 31 -4.71 1.43 -17.44
CA GLN A 31 -3.96 1.01 -18.63
C GLN A 31 -2.47 0.89 -18.37
N ALA A 32 -1.86 1.94 -17.85
CA ALA A 32 -0.45 2.00 -17.52
C ALA A 32 -0.25 2.60 -16.12
N VAL A 33 0.74 2.09 -15.38
CA VAL A 33 1.05 2.53 -14.02
C VAL A 33 2.55 2.74 -13.83
N ALA A 34 2.90 3.88 -13.28
CA ALA A 34 4.21 4.16 -12.70
C ALA A 34 4.13 3.92 -11.17
N VAL A 35 4.81 2.88 -10.70
CA VAL A 35 4.88 2.58 -9.25
C VAL A 35 6.07 3.35 -8.67
N PHE A 36 5.80 4.44 -7.97
CA PHE A 36 6.82 5.24 -7.29
C PHE A 36 7.35 4.55 -6.04
N PRO A 37 8.58 4.88 -5.59
CA PRO A 37 9.12 4.35 -4.34
C PRO A 37 8.13 4.61 -3.18
N PRO A 38 7.77 3.57 -2.40
CA PRO A 38 6.88 3.73 -1.26
C PRO A 38 7.49 4.62 -0.18
N ASP A 39 6.65 5.42 0.47
CA ASP A 39 7.06 6.23 1.61
C ASP A 39 6.95 5.44 2.92
N ASN A 40 8.02 5.45 3.69
CA ASN A 40 8.09 4.77 4.98
C ASN A 40 7.82 5.76 6.12
N LEU A 41 6.59 5.76 6.61
CA LEU A 41 6.12 6.62 7.70
C LEU A 41 6.28 6.01 9.10
N THR A 42 6.91 4.83 9.22
CA THR A 42 7.07 4.17 10.53
C THR A 42 8.12 4.85 11.41
N GLY A 43 9.06 5.56 10.82
CA GLY A 43 10.21 6.15 11.50
C GLY A 43 11.41 5.20 11.67
N ASP A 44 11.24 3.92 11.37
CA ASP A 44 12.28 2.89 11.46
C ASP A 44 12.86 2.58 10.08
N GLU A 45 14.14 2.26 9.98
CA GLU A 45 14.72 1.73 8.75
C GLU A 45 14.31 0.26 8.58
N LEU A 46 13.35 -0.01 7.70
CA LEU A 46 12.79 -1.34 7.47
C LEU A 46 13.69 -2.12 6.49
N LEU A 47 14.78 -2.69 7.00
CA LEU A 47 15.71 -3.51 6.22
C LEU A 47 15.22 -4.96 6.15
N VAL A 48 15.24 -5.52 4.94
CA VAL A 48 15.01 -6.96 4.74
C VAL A 48 16.28 -7.72 5.07
N GLU A 49 16.31 -8.35 6.24
CA GLU A 49 17.43 -9.17 6.67
C GLU A 49 17.41 -10.53 5.97
N GLY A 50 18.49 -10.91 5.28
CA GLY A 50 18.53 -12.25 4.68
C GLY A 50 19.57 -12.50 3.58
N GLY A 51 20.42 -11.53 3.28
CA GLY A 51 21.62 -11.83 2.52
C GLY A 51 22.59 -12.64 3.38
N SER A 52 23.14 -13.74 2.85
CA SER A 52 24.21 -14.47 3.54
C SER A 52 25.35 -13.50 3.83
N LEU A 53 26.09 -13.71 4.94
CA LEU A 53 27.28 -12.89 5.26
C LEU A 53 28.27 -12.77 4.08
N LEU A 54 28.28 -13.76 3.18
CA LEU A 54 29.06 -13.80 1.96
C LEU A 54 28.57 -12.78 0.91
N GLU A 55 27.26 -12.61 0.74
CA GLU A 55 26.71 -11.57 -0.17
C GLU A 55 27.06 -10.17 0.31
N LYS A 56 27.08 -9.95 1.63
CA LYS A 56 27.42 -8.65 2.23
C LYS A 56 28.89 -8.25 1.99
N TYR A 57 29.79 -9.22 1.78
CA TYR A 57 31.24 -8.97 1.58
C TYR A 57 31.69 -9.04 0.12
N VAL A 58 30.99 -9.80 -0.73
CA VAL A 58 31.42 -10.08 -2.11
C VAL A 58 30.73 -9.14 -3.12
N PHE A 59 29.50 -8.77 -2.85
CA PHE A 59 28.75 -7.84 -3.68
C PHE A 59 28.43 -6.60 -2.85
N HIS A 60 28.75 -5.42 -3.36
CA HIS A 60 28.28 -4.14 -2.81
C HIS A 60 26.77 -4.06 -3.04
N THR A 61 26.03 -5.01 -2.47
CA THR A 61 24.57 -5.10 -2.62
C THR A 61 23.96 -3.94 -1.84
N GLN A 62 23.24 -3.11 -2.57
CA GLN A 62 22.33 -2.13 -1.98
C GLN A 62 21.50 -2.84 -0.90
N ARG A 63 21.35 -2.19 0.24
CA ARG A 63 20.48 -2.69 1.30
C ARG A 63 19.04 -2.72 0.76
N VAL A 64 18.47 -3.91 0.67
CA VAL A 64 17.07 -4.07 0.27
C VAL A 64 16.18 -3.67 1.42
N THR A 65 15.25 -2.78 1.17
CA THR A 65 14.25 -2.35 2.15
C THR A 65 12.90 -3.02 1.91
N VAL A 66 12.03 -2.97 2.91
CA VAL A 66 10.62 -3.40 2.75
C VAL A 66 9.92 -2.56 1.67
N ALA A 67 10.27 -1.28 1.54
CA ALA A 67 9.74 -0.41 0.49
C ALA A 67 10.09 -0.94 -0.91
N ASP A 68 11.33 -1.39 -1.12
CA ASP A 68 11.75 -1.98 -2.40
C ASP A 68 10.96 -3.25 -2.72
N VAL A 69 10.76 -4.12 -1.72
CA VAL A 69 9.97 -5.34 -1.88
C VAL A 69 8.50 -5.02 -2.21
N LEU A 70 7.89 -4.07 -1.50
CA LEU A 70 6.50 -3.65 -1.77
C LEU A 70 6.34 -3.07 -3.18
N ALA A 71 7.30 -2.24 -3.63
CA ALA A 71 7.28 -1.70 -4.99
C ALA A 71 7.42 -2.81 -6.05
N ALA A 72 8.31 -3.77 -5.84
CA ALA A 72 8.51 -4.91 -6.73
C ALA A 72 7.24 -5.79 -6.79
N GLU A 73 6.65 -6.11 -5.64
CA GLU A 73 5.41 -6.87 -5.55
C GLU A 73 4.24 -6.16 -6.23
N ALA A 74 4.11 -4.85 -6.04
CA ALA A 74 3.06 -4.05 -6.70
C ALA A 74 3.20 -4.11 -8.23
N ARG A 75 4.42 -3.93 -8.76
CA ARG A 75 4.70 -4.04 -10.19
C ARG A 75 4.35 -5.43 -10.73
N MET A 76 4.80 -6.47 -10.05
CA MET A 76 4.57 -7.85 -10.45
C MET A 76 3.07 -8.19 -10.47
N GLN A 77 2.34 -7.82 -9.44
CA GLN A 77 0.91 -8.13 -9.34
C GLN A 77 0.05 -7.33 -10.33
N LEU A 78 0.36 -6.06 -10.56
CA LEU A 78 -0.33 -5.27 -11.58
C LEU A 78 -0.03 -5.81 -12.99
N ALA A 79 1.24 -6.16 -13.28
CA ALA A 79 1.62 -6.77 -14.55
C ALA A 79 0.90 -8.11 -14.78
N SER A 80 0.78 -8.96 -13.75
CA SER A 80 0.05 -10.23 -13.83
C SER A 80 -1.44 -10.05 -14.14
N ARG A 81 -2.00 -8.89 -13.85
CA ARG A 81 -3.39 -8.49 -14.16
C ARG A 81 -3.52 -7.79 -15.50
N GLY A 82 -2.43 -7.72 -16.29
CA GLY A 82 -2.41 -7.12 -17.63
C GLY A 82 -2.24 -5.59 -17.65
N VAL A 83 -1.89 -4.96 -16.52
CA VAL A 83 -1.56 -3.54 -16.48
C VAL A 83 -0.15 -3.33 -17.04
N THR A 84 0.02 -2.33 -17.92
CA THR A 84 1.36 -1.94 -18.40
C THR A 84 2.10 -1.24 -17.27
N ILE A 85 3.33 -1.71 -16.96
CA ILE A 85 4.15 -1.11 -15.90
C ILE A 85 5.25 -0.26 -16.52
N ILE A 86 5.37 0.97 -16.07
CA ILE A 86 6.51 1.83 -16.43
C ILE A 86 7.78 1.24 -15.82
N PRO A 87 8.88 1.14 -16.57
CA PRO A 87 10.14 0.59 -16.08
C PRO A 87 10.63 1.31 -14.82
N PRO A 88 11.14 0.57 -13.82
CA PRO A 88 11.56 1.16 -12.54
C PRO A 88 12.66 2.20 -12.69
N ASP A 89 13.62 2.01 -13.59
CA ASP A 89 14.70 2.97 -13.88
C ASP A 89 14.16 4.32 -14.36
N VAL A 90 13.08 4.34 -15.14
CA VAL A 90 12.41 5.58 -15.58
C VAL A 90 11.75 6.28 -14.40
N VAL A 91 11.08 5.51 -13.53
CA VAL A 91 10.40 6.05 -12.34
C VAL A 91 11.42 6.56 -11.32
N ASP A 92 12.51 5.81 -11.09
CA ASP A 92 13.58 6.19 -10.16
C ASP A 92 14.31 7.45 -10.64
N ALA A 93 14.56 7.57 -11.95
CA ALA A 93 15.09 8.80 -12.54
C ALA A 93 14.15 10.00 -12.33
N ALA A 94 12.84 9.80 -12.44
CA ALA A 94 11.83 10.84 -12.21
C ALA A 94 11.69 11.21 -10.72
N ALA A 95 11.84 10.24 -9.82
CA ALA A 95 11.84 10.45 -8.38
C ALA A 95 13.07 11.24 -7.92
N GLY A 96 14.23 11.03 -8.58
CA GLY A 96 15.50 11.72 -8.27
C GLY A 96 16.13 11.27 -6.96
N GLU A 97 17.15 12.01 -6.51
CA GLU A 97 17.87 11.71 -5.26
C GLU A 97 17.00 11.88 -4.00
N HIS A 98 15.97 12.69 -4.09
CA HIS A 98 15.02 12.92 -2.99
C HIS A 98 13.63 12.46 -3.45
N PRO A 99 13.22 11.24 -3.07
CA PRO A 99 11.91 10.74 -3.43
C PRO A 99 10.80 11.71 -3.04
N PRO A 100 9.80 11.88 -3.90
CA PRO A 100 8.72 12.83 -3.64
C PRO A 100 7.93 12.39 -2.41
N LEU A 101 7.61 13.35 -1.54
CA LEU A 101 6.75 13.13 -0.38
C LEU A 101 5.29 13.10 -0.82
N GLY A 102 4.65 11.94 -0.63
CA GLY A 102 3.24 11.74 -0.88
C GLY A 102 2.84 11.61 -2.36
N ALA A 103 1.62 11.16 -2.58
CA ALA A 103 1.09 10.80 -3.89
C ALA A 103 1.07 11.96 -4.91
N TYR A 104 0.72 13.15 -4.46
CA TYR A 104 0.69 14.34 -5.34
C TYR A 104 2.09 14.82 -5.73
N GLY A 105 3.07 14.68 -4.82
CA GLY A 105 4.47 14.94 -5.14
C GLY A 105 5.00 13.97 -6.20
N ALA A 106 4.65 12.69 -6.10
CA ALA A 106 4.97 11.67 -7.08
C ALA A 106 4.31 11.94 -8.44
N ALA A 107 3.01 12.32 -8.45
CA ALA A 107 2.31 12.71 -9.66
C ALA A 107 2.93 13.94 -10.34
N ALA A 108 3.31 14.95 -9.56
CA ALA A 108 4.01 16.13 -10.08
C ALA A 108 5.41 15.76 -10.65
N ALA A 109 6.11 14.81 -10.04
CA ALA A 109 7.38 14.31 -10.57
C ALA A 109 7.19 13.57 -11.91
N ALA A 110 6.18 12.71 -11.99
CA ALA A 110 5.81 12.01 -13.23
C ALA A 110 5.48 13.00 -14.35
N ALA A 111 4.63 14.01 -14.06
CA ALA A 111 4.26 15.04 -15.04
C ALA A 111 5.46 15.82 -15.56
N ARG A 112 6.38 16.24 -14.66
CA ARG A 112 7.61 16.95 -15.06
C ARG A 112 8.53 16.12 -15.96
N ASN A 113 8.51 14.80 -15.78
CA ASN A 113 9.34 13.86 -16.56
C ASN A 113 8.56 13.23 -17.73
N HIS A 114 7.37 13.75 -18.05
CA HIS A 114 6.55 13.30 -19.19
C HIS A 114 6.22 11.79 -19.14
N ILE A 115 5.99 11.26 -17.94
CA ILE A 115 5.54 9.88 -17.76
C ILE A 115 4.03 9.83 -18.06
N ASP A 116 3.67 9.19 -19.17
CA ASP A 116 2.27 9.00 -19.59
C ASP A 116 1.70 7.71 -18.97
N ALA A 117 1.44 7.77 -17.67
CA ALA A 117 0.88 6.67 -16.87
C ALA A 117 0.30 7.18 -15.56
N ASP A 118 -0.72 6.49 -15.05
CA ASP A 118 -1.23 6.75 -13.69
C ASP A 118 -0.13 6.46 -12.65
N VAL A 119 -0.05 7.27 -11.61
CA VAL A 119 0.97 7.16 -10.56
C VAL A 119 0.39 6.39 -9.37
N LEU A 120 0.96 5.23 -9.06
CA LEU A 120 0.69 4.51 -7.83
C LEU A 120 1.72 4.90 -6.78
N PHE A 121 1.23 5.40 -5.63
CA PHE A 121 2.03 5.73 -4.46
C PHE A 121 1.54 4.93 -3.26
N ILE A 122 2.47 4.32 -2.52
CA ILE A 122 2.19 3.48 -1.36
C ILE A 122 2.83 4.11 -0.13
N GLU A 123 2.11 4.13 0.99
CA GLU A 123 2.59 4.57 2.29
C GLU A 123 2.65 3.37 3.25
N ILE A 124 3.79 3.19 3.90
CA ILE A 124 3.98 2.20 4.96
C ILE A 124 3.73 2.91 6.29
N ARG A 125 2.59 2.64 6.92
CA ARG A 125 2.20 3.29 8.18
C ARG A 125 2.55 2.46 9.41
N ARG A 126 2.64 1.13 9.23
CA ARG A 126 3.07 0.19 10.25
C ARG A 126 3.66 -1.05 9.63
N TRP A 127 4.79 -1.51 10.18
CA TRP A 127 5.45 -2.74 9.78
C TRP A 127 6.22 -3.30 10.97
N GLU A 128 5.66 -4.29 11.66
CA GLU A 128 6.20 -4.80 12.92
C GLU A 128 6.08 -6.32 12.98
N PRO A 129 7.16 -7.07 13.25
CA PRO A 129 7.07 -8.49 13.53
C PRO A 129 6.38 -8.75 14.88
N ASP A 130 5.59 -9.82 14.97
CA ASP A 130 4.98 -10.26 16.23
C ASP A 130 6.02 -10.68 17.27
N VAL A 131 7.16 -11.21 16.81
CA VAL A 131 8.36 -11.50 17.62
C VAL A 131 9.61 -11.17 16.80
N PRO A 132 10.72 -10.72 17.46
CA PRO A 132 11.94 -10.29 16.76
C PRO A 132 12.63 -11.39 15.94
N PHE A 133 12.54 -12.65 16.41
CA PHE A 133 13.17 -13.80 15.77
C PHE A 133 12.11 -14.81 15.35
N GLN A 134 12.19 -15.29 14.10
CA GLN A 134 11.24 -16.24 13.51
C GLN A 134 9.77 -15.80 13.66
N PRO A 135 9.40 -14.64 13.11
CA PRO A 135 8.05 -14.12 13.26
C PRO A 135 7.04 -15.04 12.57
N ARG A 136 5.92 -15.25 13.24
CA ARG A 136 4.78 -16.00 12.67
C ARG A 136 3.85 -15.10 11.89
N SER A 137 3.94 -13.81 12.17
CA SER A 137 3.18 -12.76 11.47
C SER A 137 3.91 -11.43 11.52
N ILE A 138 3.63 -10.59 10.52
CA ILE A 138 3.99 -9.18 10.49
C ILE A 138 2.71 -8.36 10.63
N ILE A 139 2.70 -7.40 11.56
CA ILE A 139 1.60 -6.44 11.71
C ILE A 139 1.81 -5.33 10.70
N VAL A 140 0.90 -5.23 9.72
CA VAL A 140 1.04 -4.33 8.58
C VAL A 140 -0.12 -3.35 8.50
N SER A 141 0.20 -2.08 8.26
CA SER A 141 -0.76 -1.04 7.85
C SER A 141 -0.18 -0.29 6.66
N LEU A 142 -0.92 -0.26 5.56
CA LEU A 142 -0.55 0.39 4.30
C LEU A 142 -1.67 1.30 3.82
N ALA A 143 -1.31 2.33 3.08
CA ALA A 143 -2.24 3.03 2.21
C ALA A 143 -1.70 3.06 0.79
N ALA A 144 -2.59 3.13 -0.20
CA ALA A 144 -2.22 3.32 -1.59
C ALA A 144 -3.12 4.36 -2.23
N THR A 145 -2.52 5.19 -3.07
CA THR A 145 -3.23 6.22 -3.84
C THR A 145 -2.80 6.14 -5.29
N LEU A 146 -3.76 6.11 -6.20
CA LEU A 146 -3.56 6.20 -7.65
C LEU A 146 -3.97 7.58 -8.09
N VAL A 147 -3.07 8.31 -8.75
CA VAL A 147 -3.25 9.70 -9.16
C VAL A 147 -3.00 9.83 -10.65
N ASP A 148 -3.85 10.59 -11.34
CA ASP A 148 -3.58 11.04 -12.71
C ASP A 148 -2.54 12.18 -12.65
N PRO A 149 -1.36 12.05 -13.30
CA PRO A 149 -0.34 13.10 -13.25
C PRO A 149 -0.71 14.35 -14.05
N ALA A 150 -1.66 14.29 -14.99
CA ALA A 150 -2.02 15.41 -15.84
C ALA A 150 -2.77 16.52 -15.08
N ASP A 151 -3.71 16.14 -14.25
CA ASP A 151 -4.54 17.06 -13.45
C ASP A 151 -4.39 16.86 -11.94
N GLN A 152 -3.53 15.93 -11.51
CA GLN A 152 -3.30 15.54 -10.12
C GLN A 152 -4.58 15.05 -9.42
N HIS A 153 -5.52 14.50 -10.19
CA HIS A 153 -6.76 13.96 -9.64
C HIS A 153 -6.54 12.57 -9.06
N THR A 154 -7.04 12.35 -7.83
CA THR A 154 -7.04 11.01 -7.24
C THR A 154 -8.04 10.12 -7.96
N LEU A 155 -7.53 9.13 -8.64
CA LEU A 155 -8.32 8.16 -9.40
C LEU A 155 -8.87 7.06 -8.49
N TRP A 156 -8.08 6.64 -7.51
CA TRP A 156 -8.43 5.61 -6.55
C TRP A 156 -7.56 5.71 -5.31
N SER A 157 -8.09 5.28 -4.18
CA SER A 157 -7.33 5.10 -2.96
C SER A 157 -7.83 3.91 -2.16
N ALA A 158 -6.94 3.27 -1.43
CA ALA A 158 -7.26 2.21 -0.49
C ALA A 158 -6.45 2.37 0.79
N ASP A 159 -7.06 1.99 1.89
CA ASP A 159 -6.44 1.94 3.20
C ASP A 159 -6.57 0.50 3.74
N ARG A 160 -5.43 -0.08 4.11
CA ARG A 160 -5.34 -1.35 4.79
C ARG A 160 -5.04 -1.09 6.26
N PRO A 161 -6.03 -1.23 7.15
CA PRO A 161 -5.84 -0.97 8.57
C PRO A 161 -4.84 -1.95 9.18
N SER A 162 -4.25 -1.57 10.31
CA SER A 162 -3.27 -2.37 11.03
C SER A 162 -3.83 -3.75 11.41
N ARG A 163 -3.25 -4.81 10.84
CA ARG A 163 -3.61 -6.20 11.14
C ARG A 163 -2.44 -7.16 10.87
N PRO A 164 -2.38 -8.30 11.58
CA PRO A 164 -1.35 -9.30 11.34
C PRO A 164 -1.54 -9.99 9.99
N ILE A 165 -0.43 -10.22 9.30
CA ILE A 165 -0.32 -11.09 8.14
C ILE A 165 0.49 -12.30 8.55
N ALA A 166 -0.12 -13.48 8.46
CA ALA A 166 0.58 -14.73 8.76
C ALA A 166 1.70 -15.01 7.73
N THR A 167 2.86 -15.41 8.23
CA THR A 167 4.07 -15.70 7.44
C THR A 167 4.51 -17.16 7.61
N PRO A 168 3.67 -18.11 7.15
CA PRO A 168 3.94 -19.54 7.35
C PRO A 168 5.22 -19.96 6.65
N GLY A 169 6.05 -20.73 7.35
CA GLY A 169 7.32 -21.24 6.80
C GLY A 169 8.47 -20.25 6.78
N ALA A 170 8.26 -19.01 7.22
CA ALA A 170 9.34 -18.05 7.39
C ALA A 170 10.29 -18.49 8.52
N VAL A 171 11.56 -18.67 8.19
CA VAL A 171 12.61 -19.04 9.15
C VAL A 171 13.48 -17.84 9.55
N THR A 172 13.33 -16.73 8.84
CA THR A 172 14.05 -15.47 9.08
C THR A 172 13.07 -14.30 9.01
N LEU A 173 13.44 -13.15 9.58
CA LEU A 173 12.66 -11.92 9.48
C LEU A 173 12.50 -11.50 8.01
N GLY A 174 13.58 -11.50 7.22
CA GLY A 174 13.50 -11.13 5.81
C GLY A 174 12.56 -12.03 4.98
N ALA A 175 12.54 -13.35 5.26
CA ALA A 175 11.57 -14.24 4.60
C ALA A 175 10.13 -13.89 5.00
N ALA A 176 9.91 -13.51 6.26
CA ALA A 176 8.60 -13.07 6.74
C ALA A 176 8.18 -11.75 6.07
N ASP A 177 9.11 -10.80 5.92
CA ASP A 177 8.87 -9.52 5.26
C ASP A 177 8.42 -9.71 3.81
N VAL A 178 9.10 -10.57 3.04
CA VAL A 178 8.74 -10.86 1.65
C VAL A 178 7.33 -11.49 1.55
N ILE A 179 7.04 -12.48 2.40
CA ILE A 179 5.70 -13.12 2.42
C ILE A 179 4.62 -12.10 2.80
N ALA A 180 4.89 -11.27 3.80
CA ALA A 180 3.95 -10.25 4.26
C ALA A 180 3.71 -9.18 3.18
N ALA A 181 4.76 -8.74 2.48
CA ALA A 181 4.67 -7.77 1.39
C ALA A 181 3.79 -8.29 0.25
N GLY A 182 4.04 -9.53 -0.21
CA GLY A 182 3.24 -10.13 -1.27
C GLY A 182 1.75 -10.17 -0.94
N LYS A 183 1.40 -10.66 0.26
CA LYS A 183 0.00 -10.72 0.71
C LYS A 183 -0.62 -9.35 0.95
N ALA A 184 0.15 -8.41 1.54
CA ALA A 184 -0.35 -7.06 1.80
C ALA A 184 -0.70 -6.34 0.50
N ILE A 185 0.17 -6.44 -0.51
CA ILE A 185 -0.04 -5.84 -1.84
C ILE A 185 -1.17 -6.53 -2.59
N GLU A 186 -1.27 -7.87 -2.53
CA GLU A 186 -2.37 -8.62 -3.13
C GLU A 186 -3.73 -8.10 -2.64
N GLU A 187 -3.88 -7.98 -1.31
CA GLU A 187 -5.10 -7.49 -0.69
C GLU A 187 -5.37 -6.01 -1.01
N LEU A 188 -4.32 -5.17 -0.94
CA LEU A 188 -4.42 -3.72 -1.13
C LEU A 188 -4.84 -3.39 -2.56
N LEU A 189 -4.22 -4.05 -3.55
CA LEU A 189 -4.45 -3.80 -4.97
C LEU A 189 -5.56 -4.68 -5.60
N ALA A 190 -6.23 -5.54 -4.82
CA ALA A 190 -7.27 -6.42 -5.32
C ALA A 190 -8.36 -5.70 -6.16
N PRO A 191 -8.78 -4.45 -5.83
CA PRO A 191 -9.77 -3.73 -6.62
C PRO A 191 -9.28 -3.21 -7.98
N LEU A 192 -7.95 -3.16 -8.21
CA LEU A 192 -7.39 -2.67 -9.47
C LEU A 192 -7.30 -3.81 -10.49
N SER A 193 -7.81 -3.57 -11.68
CA SER A 193 -7.71 -4.51 -12.80
C SER A 193 -7.39 -3.77 -14.10
N ALA A 194 -6.77 -4.46 -15.07
CA ALA A 194 -6.56 -3.89 -16.39
C ALA A 194 -7.89 -3.70 -17.14
N VAL A 195 -7.92 -2.70 -18.01
CA VAL A 195 -8.98 -2.61 -19.04
C VAL A 195 -8.84 -3.84 -19.92
N ARG A 196 -9.81 -4.75 -19.91
CA ARG A 196 -9.89 -5.77 -20.96
C ARG A 196 -10.16 -5.04 -22.27
N PRO A 197 -9.30 -5.17 -23.30
CA PRO A 197 -9.66 -4.68 -24.62
C PRO A 197 -10.98 -5.36 -24.98
N SER A 198 -12.00 -4.54 -25.30
CA SER A 198 -13.25 -5.07 -25.83
C SER A 198 -12.88 -5.90 -27.05
N SER A 199 -13.14 -7.20 -27.00
CA SER A 199 -13.01 -8.06 -28.18
C SER A 199 -14.00 -7.50 -29.20
N VAL A 200 -13.50 -6.74 -30.18
CA VAL A 200 -14.24 -6.36 -31.38
C VAL A 200 -14.53 -7.67 -32.08
N GLY A 201 -15.79 -8.14 -31.96
CA GLY A 201 -16.31 -9.26 -32.69
C GLY A 201 -16.69 -8.85 -34.14
#